data_8eefa45883282ffb8f4d4d32cacd2a4c
#
_entry.id   8eefa45883282ffb8f4d4d32cacd2a4c
#
_cell.length_a   1.000
_cell.length_b   1.000
_cell.length_c   1.000
_cell.angle_alpha   90.00
_cell.angle_beta   90.00
_cell.angle_gamma   90.00
#
_symmetry.space_group_name_H-M   'P 1'
#
loop_
_entity.id
_entity.type
_entity.pdbx_description
1 polymer ?
#
loop_
_entity_poly.entity_id
_entity_poly.type
_entity_poly.pdbx_seq_one_letter_code
_entity_poly.pdbx_strand_id
1 'polypeptide(L)'
;KNFINKIPNLEKLANVSDAKLLKCWEGLGYYSRAINLKKTAKKIIIEFNGNLPSSIQELKTLPGIGEYTSRAIMAIAFDKKVIPMDGNVERILKRVLYLRNKNEIKKDNLILQKSFFGKSSRGSDYAQAIMEIGALICKPLNPLCLQCPILKNCKSYKKNDFEIKSKNKPKKVKYFEANIYQNENKYLLIKNDKFKFLKNLLIFPMKEIKKNMFNMSTNKKINIK
;
A
#
# COMPACT_ATOMS: atom_id res chain seq x y z
N LYS A 1 -5.02 -15.67 5.99
CA LYS A 1 -5.94 -16.63 6.68
C LYS A 1 -5.96 -16.41 8.20
N ASN A 2 -4.81 -16.34 8.91
CA ASN A 2 -4.77 -16.20 10.37
C ASN A 2 -5.52 -14.95 10.91
N PHE A 3 -5.41 -13.80 10.24
CA PHE A 3 -6.10 -12.57 10.64
C PHE A 3 -7.63 -12.73 10.60
N ILE A 4 -8.16 -13.26 9.49
CA ILE A 4 -9.61 -13.43 9.30
C ILE A 4 -10.17 -14.46 10.28
N ASN A 5 -9.43 -15.52 10.60
CA ASN A 5 -9.86 -16.51 11.59
C ASN A 5 -10.00 -15.92 13.01
N LYS A 6 -9.14 -14.96 13.37
CA LYS A 6 -9.15 -14.32 14.70
C LYS A 6 -10.09 -13.12 14.78
N ILE A 7 -10.29 -12.42 13.65
CA ILE A 7 -11.11 -11.21 13.52
C ILE A 7 -12.00 -11.37 12.27
N PRO A 8 -13.07 -12.18 12.36
CA PRO A 8 -13.84 -12.64 11.20
C PRO A 8 -14.85 -11.64 10.66
N ASN A 9 -15.24 -10.64 11.43
CA ASN A 9 -16.29 -9.70 11.02
C ASN A 9 -16.01 -8.27 11.47
N LEU A 10 -16.85 -7.35 11.03
CA LEU A 10 -16.70 -5.91 11.22
C LEU A 10 -16.81 -5.52 12.69
N GLU A 11 -17.75 -6.12 13.45
CA GLU A 11 -17.98 -5.85 14.87
C GLU A 11 -16.77 -6.26 15.72
N LYS A 12 -16.23 -7.46 15.48
CA LYS A 12 -15.00 -7.92 16.16
C LYS A 12 -13.80 -7.03 15.83
N LEU A 13 -13.71 -6.58 14.57
CA LEU A 13 -12.64 -5.66 14.16
C LEU A 13 -12.77 -4.28 14.83
N ALA A 14 -13.98 -3.75 14.92
CA ALA A 14 -14.23 -2.47 15.55
C ALA A 14 -13.91 -2.48 17.07
N ASN A 15 -14.15 -3.59 17.74
CA ASN A 15 -14.06 -3.72 19.21
C ASN A 15 -12.76 -4.36 19.71
N VAL A 16 -11.92 -4.93 18.83
CA VAL A 16 -10.66 -5.56 19.25
C VAL A 16 -9.71 -4.52 19.86
N SER A 17 -8.95 -4.89 20.91
CA SER A 17 -7.90 -4.01 21.46
C SER A 17 -6.79 -3.78 20.43
N ASP A 18 -6.13 -2.62 20.47
CA ASP A 18 -5.05 -2.29 19.54
C ASP A 18 -3.88 -3.28 19.67
N ALA A 19 -3.56 -3.71 20.89
CA ALA A 19 -2.52 -4.71 21.14
C ALA A 19 -2.83 -6.05 20.43
N LYS A 20 -4.06 -6.56 20.58
CA LYS A 20 -4.50 -7.80 19.92
C LYS A 20 -4.54 -7.66 18.41
N LEU A 21 -5.02 -6.52 17.90
CA LEU A 21 -5.04 -6.21 16.47
C LEU A 21 -3.63 -6.22 15.87
N LEU A 22 -2.70 -5.49 16.50
CA LEU A 22 -1.31 -5.41 16.04
C LEU A 22 -0.59 -6.76 16.11
N LYS A 23 -0.88 -7.58 17.14
CA LYS A 23 -0.38 -8.96 17.21
C LYS A 23 -0.90 -9.83 16.06
N CYS A 24 -2.18 -9.69 15.70
CA CYS A 24 -2.74 -10.41 14.54
C CYS A 24 -2.18 -9.91 13.20
N TRP A 25 -1.65 -8.68 13.16
CA TRP A 25 -1.07 -8.04 11.97
C TRP A 25 0.46 -8.23 11.86
N GLU A 26 1.07 -8.91 12.84
CA GLU A 26 2.51 -9.14 12.90
C GLU A 26 3.04 -9.77 11.58
N GLY A 27 4.17 -9.27 11.09
CA GLY A 27 4.79 -9.71 9.84
C GLY A 27 4.24 -9.07 8.55
N LEU A 28 3.07 -8.41 8.57
CA LEU A 28 2.48 -7.77 7.38
C LEU A 28 3.01 -6.35 7.11
N GLY A 29 3.72 -5.75 8.06
CA GLY A 29 4.26 -4.40 7.96
C GLY A 29 3.19 -3.30 7.85
N TYR A 30 3.64 -2.02 7.77
CA TYR A 30 2.73 -0.87 7.65
C TYR A 30 1.57 -0.91 8.65
N TYR A 31 1.87 -1.00 9.94
CA TYR A 31 0.90 -1.20 11.04
C TYR A 31 -0.20 -0.14 11.11
N SER A 32 0.05 1.06 10.57
CA SER A 32 -0.99 2.08 10.41
C SER A 32 -2.19 1.61 9.59
N ARG A 33 -2.00 0.64 8.68
CA ARG A 33 -3.11 0.03 7.92
C ARG A 33 -4.07 -0.74 8.85
N ALA A 34 -3.54 -1.50 9.81
CA ALA A 34 -4.36 -2.22 10.79
C ALA A 34 -5.18 -1.25 11.64
N ILE A 35 -4.54 -0.19 12.15
CA ILE A 35 -5.22 0.84 12.95
C ILE A 35 -6.29 1.57 12.13
N ASN A 36 -5.99 1.93 10.89
CA ASN A 36 -6.95 2.54 9.98
C ASN A 36 -8.11 1.58 9.65
N LEU A 37 -7.83 0.29 9.44
CA LEU A 37 -8.84 -0.72 9.18
C LEU A 37 -9.84 -0.83 10.34
N LYS A 38 -9.35 -0.82 11.60
CA LYS A 38 -10.20 -0.77 12.79
C LYS A 38 -11.04 0.51 12.86
N LYS A 39 -10.42 1.67 12.58
CA LYS A 39 -11.15 2.96 12.54
C LYS A 39 -12.23 2.95 11.46
N THR A 40 -11.91 2.40 10.30
CA THR A 40 -12.85 2.22 9.19
C THR A 40 -14.01 1.33 9.59
N ALA A 41 -13.75 0.20 10.26
CA ALA A 41 -14.82 -0.68 10.75
C ALA A 41 -15.77 0.04 11.71
N LYS A 42 -15.23 0.81 12.67
CA LYS A 42 -16.06 1.64 13.57
C LYS A 42 -16.92 2.64 12.80
N LYS A 43 -16.32 3.35 11.84
CA LYS A 43 -17.01 4.35 11.05
C LYS A 43 -18.12 3.74 10.18
N ILE A 44 -17.89 2.57 9.58
CA ILE A 44 -18.90 1.85 8.80
C ILE A 44 -20.09 1.45 9.68
N ILE A 45 -19.84 0.97 10.90
CA ILE A 45 -20.94 0.61 11.83
C ILE A 45 -21.76 1.85 12.19
N ILE A 46 -21.11 2.96 12.54
CA ILE A 46 -21.78 4.16 13.05
C ILE A 46 -22.48 4.95 11.94
N GLU A 47 -21.78 5.21 10.82
CA GLU A 47 -22.25 6.13 9.79
C GLU A 47 -22.96 5.44 8.62
N PHE A 48 -22.73 4.13 8.42
CA PHE A 48 -23.24 3.37 7.29
C PHE A 48 -24.03 2.12 7.71
N ASN A 49 -24.47 2.05 8.97
CA ASN A 49 -25.27 0.93 9.51
C ASN A 49 -24.67 -0.45 9.24
N GLY A 50 -23.35 -0.56 9.31
CA GLY A 50 -22.62 -1.82 9.05
C GLY A 50 -22.44 -2.17 7.57
N ASN A 51 -22.95 -1.39 6.64
CA ASN A 51 -22.85 -1.63 5.20
C ASN A 51 -21.67 -0.89 4.59
N LEU A 52 -20.87 -1.57 3.77
CA LEU A 52 -19.77 -0.92 3.05
C LEU A 52 -20.33 0.06 2.01
N PRO A 53 -19.89 1.34 2.01
CA PRO A 53 -20.34 2.32 1.01
C PRO A 53 -20.02 1.87 -0.41
N SER A 54 -20.94 2.11 -1.34
CA SER A 54 -20.84 1.70 -2.76
C SER A 54 -20.50 2.86 -3.71
N SER A 55 -19.95 3.95 -3.21
CA SER A 55 -19.43 5.06 -4.01
C SER A 55 -17.97 5.39 -3.67
N ILE A 56 -17.21 5.84 -4.68
CA ILE A 56 -15.80 6.25 -4.49
C ILE A 56 -15.70 7.41 -3.50
N GLN A 57 -16.63 8.34 -3.55
CA GLN A 57 -16.67 9.52 -2.70
C GLN A 57 -16.82 9.13 -1.22
N GLU A 58 -17.81 8.32 -0.90
CA GLU A 58 -18.04 7.85 0.47
C GLU A 58 -16.90 6.96 0.96
N LEU A 59 -16.40 6.02 0.14
CA LEU A 59 -15.25 5.18 0.48
C LEU A 59 -14.04 6.03 0.86
N LYS A 60 -13.79 7.15 0.18
CA LYS A 60 -12.67 8.05 0.47
C LYS A 60 -12.82 8.81 1.78
N THR A 61 -14.00 8.87 2.38
CA THR A 61 -14.20 9.44 3.74
C THR A 61 -13.69 8.51 4.84
N LEU A 62 -13.48 7.22 4.52
CA LEU A 62 -13.05 6.20 5.48
C LEU A 62 -11.54 6.28 5.74
N PRO A 63 -11.10 6.10 7.01
CA PRO A 63 -9.69 6.19 7.38
C PRO A 63 -8.78 5.23 6.61
N GLY A 64 -7.76 5.75 5.93
CA GLY A 64 -6.79 4.95 5.17
C GLY A 64 -7.26 4.48 3.79
N ILE A 65 -8.46 4.90 3.35
CA ILE A 65 -8.97 4.63 2.01
C ILE A 65 -8.72 5.86 1.13
N GLY A 66 -7.75 5.75 0.25
CA GLY A 66 -7.43 6.74 -0.78
C GLY A 66 -8.02 6.38 -2.15
N GLU A 67 -7.61 7.13 -3.16
CA GLU A 67 -8.08 6.95 -4.55
C GLU A 67 -7.90 5.52 -5.07
N TYR A 68 -6.70 4.93 -4.86
CA TYR A 68 -6.42 3.56 -5.26
C TYR A 68 -7.32 2.55 -4.54
N THR A 69 -7.39 2.63 -3.21
CA THR A 69 -8.12 1.65 -2.39
C THR A 69 -9.62 1.72 -2.65
N SER A 70 -10.19 2.93 -2.78
CA SER A 70 -11.62 3.10 -3.11
C SER A 70 -11.95 2.47 -4.47
N ARG A 71 -11.10 2.68 -5.48
CA ARG A 71 -11.28 2.06 -6.81
C ARG A 71 -11.12 0.54 -6.76
N ALA A 72 -10.17 0.02 -5.99
CA ALA A 72 -9.99 -1.42 -5.81
C ALA A 72 -11.22 -2.07 -5.15
N ILE A 73 -11.78 -1.42 -4.12
CA ILE A 73 -13.03 -1.87 -3.48
C ILE A 73 -14.18 -1.86 -4.48
N MET A 74 -14.37 -0.76 -5.23
CA MET A 74 -15.42 -0.67 -6.23
C MET A 74 -15.31 -1.73 -7.31
N ALA A 75 -14.10 -2.02 -7.79
CA ALA A 75 -13.89 -3.05 -8.79
C ALA A 75 -14.12 -4.45 -8.22
N ILE A 76 -13.50 -4.79 -7.07
CA ILE A 76 -13.42 -6.16 -6.56
C ILE A 76 -14.67 -6.55 -5.78
N ALA A 77 -15.16 -5.67 -4.90
CA ALA A 77 -16.30 -5.97 -4.04
C ALA A 77 -17.66 -5.65 -4.68
N PHE A 78 -17.70 -4.67 -5.59
CA PHE A 78 -18.94 -4.24 -6.26
C PHE A 78 -18.98 -4.53 -7.76
N ASP A 79 -17.97 -5.23 -8.29
CA ASP A 79 -17.81 -5.60 -9.70
C ASP A 79 -17.96 -4.42 -10.68
N LYS A 80 -17.57 -3.21 -10.26
CA LYS A 80 -17.65 -2.00 -11.08
C LYS A 80 -16.47 -1.93 -12.06
N LYS A 81 -16.73 -1.43 -13.26
CA LYS A 81 -15.71 -1.21 -14.30
C LYS A 81 -14.81 -0.01 -13.94
N VAL A 82 -13.98 -0.18 -12.93
CA VAL A 82 -13.07 0.84 -12.43
C VAL A 82 -11.67 0.26 -12.33
N ILE A 83 -10.68 0.95 -12.90
CA ILE A 83 -9.29 0.50 -12.81
C ILE A 83 -8.66 1.05 -11.51
N PRO A 84 -8.18 0.18 -10.61
CA PRO A 84 -7.42 0.59 -9.42
C PRO A 84 -6.01 1.00 -9.86
N MET A 85 -5.78 2.31 -10.04
CA MET A 85 -4.54 2.85 -10.58
C MET A 85 -3.46 2.90 -9.49
N ASP A 86 -2.52 1.97 -9.52
CA ASP A 86 -1.27 1.98 -8.75
C ASP A 86 -0.06 2.10 -9.68
N GLY A 87 1.15 2.08 -9.12
CA GLY A 87 2.38 2.14 -9.91
C GLY A 87 2.57 0.96 -10.87
N ASN A 88 2.03 -0.22 -10.56
CA ASN A 88 2.09 -1.39 -11.42
C ASN A 88 1.12 -1.26 -12.60
N VAL A 89 -0.12 -0.89 -12.31
CA VAL A 89 -1.16 -0.67 -13.31
C VAL A 89 -0.76 0.50 -14.23
N GLU A 90 -0.26 1.58 -13.67
CA GLU A 90 0.28 2.72 -14.44
C GLU A 90 1.39 2.27 -15.41
N ARG A 91 2.32 1.43 -14.96
CA ARG A 91 3.39 0.88 -15.79
C ARG A 91 2.86 0.03 -16.94
N ILE A 92 1.88 -0.85 -16.68
CA ILE A 92 1.27 -1.66 -17.73
C ILE A 92 0.62 -0.78 -18.77
N LEU A 93 -0.23 0.15 -18.35
CA LEU A 93 -0.93 1.04 -19.27
C LEU A 93 0.04 1.87 -20.12
N LYS A 94 1.12 2.40 -19.51
CA LYS A 94 2.17 3.08 -20.24
C LYS A 94 2.80 2.21 -21.32
N ARG A 95 3.09 0.95 -21.01
CA ARG A 95 3.71 0.03 -21.96
C ARG A 95 2.73 -0.45 -23.03
N VAL A 96 1.53 -0.84 -22.65
CA VAL A 96 0.53 -1.32 -23.60
C VAL A 96 0.13 -0.25 -24.59
N LEU A 97 -0.08 0.98 -24.14
CA LEU A 97 -0.53 2.11 -24.96
C LEU A 97 0.65 2.94 -25.50
N TYR A 98 1.88 2.67 -25.05
CA TYR A 98 3.07 3.44 -25.42
C TYR A 98 2.99 4.92 -24.99
N LEU A 99 2.48 5.18 -23.76
CA LEU A 99 2.39 6.53 -23.21
C LEU A 99 3.71 6.95 -22.56
N ARG A 100 4.26 8.08 -22.96
CA ARG A 100 5.56 8.57 -22.48
C ARG A 100 5.44 9.71 -21.48
N ASN A 101 4.33 10.43 -21.45
CA ASN A 101 4.08 11.57 -20.59
C ASN A 101 3.09 11.21 -19.45
N LYS A 102 3.36 11.73 -18.22
CA LYS A 102 2.45 11.54 -17.08
C LYS A 102 1.06 12.14 -17.30
N ASN A 103 0.98 13.23 -18.07
CA ASN A 103 -0.27 13.93 -18.34
C ASN A 103 -1.23 13.15 -19.26
N GLU A 104 -0.70 12.26 -20.10
CA GLU A 104 -1.51 11.40 -20.98
C GLU A 104 -2.40 10.44 -20.19
N ILE A 105 -1.89 9.88 -19.10
CA ILE A 105 -2.68 8.97 -18.24
C ILE A 105 -3.80 9.69 -17.50
N LYS A 106 -3.59 10.95 -17.06
CA LYS A 106 -4.62 11.71 -16.34
C LYS A 106 -5.75 12.19 -17.25
N LYS A 107 -5.46 12.53 -18.50
CA LYS A 107 -6.45 12.98 -19.48
C LYS A 107 -7.36 11.85 -19.97
N ASP A 108 -6.83 10.63 -20.04
CA ASP A 108 -7.51 9.51 -20.71
C ASP A 108 -8.10 8.46 -19.75
N ASN A 109 -8.20 8.73 -18.46
CA ASN A 109 -8.69 7.73 -17.48
C ASN A 109 -10.05 7.14 -17.87
N LEU A 110 -10.98 7.93 -18.38
CA LEU A 110 -12.29 7.47 -18.83
C LEU A 110 -12.23 6.69 -20.15
N ILE A 111 -11.40 7.14 -21.10
CA ILE A 111 -11.19 6.49 -22.39
C ILE A 111 -10.45 5.17 -22.18
N LEU A 112 -9.43 5.17 -21.32
CA LEU A 112 -8.69 3.96 -20.93
C LEU A 112 -9.59 2.92 -20.27
N GLN A 113 -10.48 3.33 -19.37
CA GLN A 113 -11.43 2.44 -18.73
C GLN A 113 -12.39 1.82 -19.75
N LYS A 114 -12.95 2.61 -20.66
CA LYS A 114 -13.84 2.12 -21.72
C LYS A 114 -13.14 1.14 -22.66
N SER A 115 -11.92 1.46 -23.11
CA SER A 115 -11.17 0.58 -24.01
C SER A 115 -10.66 -0.69 -23.31
N PHE A 116 -10.35 -0.63 -22.03
CA PHE A 116 -9.83 -1.75 -21.25
C PHE A 116 -10.89 -2.81 -20.96
N PHE A 117 -12.06 -2.38 -20.49
CA PHE A 117 -13.14 -3.31 -20.15
C PHE A 117 -13.97 -3.73 -21.37
N GLY A 118 -13.98 -2.94 -22.44
CA GLY A 118 -14.80 -3.22 -23.63
C GLY A 118 -16.26 -3.47 -23.29
N LYS A 119 -16.82 -4.55 -23.85
CA LYS A 119 -18.21 -5.01 -23.59
C LYS A 119 -18.34 -5.89 -22.34
N SER A 120 -17.23 -6.31 -21.71
CA SER A 120 -17.26 -7.20 -20.53
C SER A 120 -17.93 -6.54 -19.33
N SER A 121 -18.73 -7.31 -18.59
CA SER A 121 -19.31 -6.91 -17.30
C SER A 121 -18.42 -7.30 -16.10
N ARG A 122 -17.31 -8.02 -16.30
CA ARG A 122 -16.44 -8.62 -15.27
C ARG A 122 -15.41 -7.61 -14.76
N GLY A 123 -15.85 -6.57 -14.06
CA GLY A 123 -14.96 -5.51 -13.51
C GLY A 123 -13.93 -6.05 -12.51
N SER A 124 -14.37 -6.94 -11.63
CA SER A 124 -13.53 -7.57 -10.62
C SER A 124 -12.38 -8.38 -11.21
N ASP A 125 -12.68 -9.24 -12.19
CA ASP A 125 -11.66 -10.09 -12.81
C ASP A 125 -10.63 -9.28 -13.59
N TYR A 126 -11.08 -8.25 -14.33
CA TYR A 126 -10.16 -7.36 -15.03
C TYR A 126 -9.25 -6.58 -14.09
N ALA A 127 -9.78 -6.08 -12.98
CA ALA A 127 -8.99 -5.36 -11.99
C ALA A 127 -7.94 -6.28 -11.36
N GLN A 128 -8.30 -7.50 -10.97
CA GLN A 128 -7.38 -8.47 -10.40
C GLN A 128 -6.33 -8.91 -11.43
N ALA A 129 -6.74 -9.25 -12.64
CA ALA A 129 -5.83 -9.68 -13.71
C ALA A 129 -4.76 -8.62 -14.02
N ILE A 130 -5.14 -7.33 -14.14
CA ILE A 130 -4.15 -6.27 -14.40
C ILE A 130 -3.19 -6.08 -13.24
N MET A 131 -3.66 -6.22 -12.01
CA MET A 131 -2.80 -6.15 -10.82
C MET A 131 -1.80 -7.31 -10.78
N GLU A 132 -2.24 -8.55 -11.08
CA GLU A 132 -1.38 -9.74 -11.15
C GLU A 132 -0.36 -9.64 -12.28
N ILE A 133 -0.77 -9.24 -13.49
CA ILE A 133 0.15 -9.00 -14.61
C ILE A 133 1.24 -8.00 -14.19
N GLY A 134 0.87 -6.95 -13.47
CA GLY A 134 1.81 -5.94 -12.99
C GLY A 134 2.78 -6.45 -11.92
N ALA A 135 2.32 -7.32 -11.06
CA ALA A 135 3.14 -7.88 -9.98
C ALA A 135 4.07 -9.00 -10.47
N LEU A 136 3.58 -9.88 -11.34
CA LEU A 136 4.24 -11.13 -11.67
C LEU A 136 4.95 -11.10 -13.04
N ILE A 137 4.37 -10.47 -14.04
CA ILE A 137 4.78 -10.57 -15.45
C ILE A 137 5.42 -9.26 -15.93
N CYS A 138 4.68 -8.17 -15.92
CA CYS A 138 5.13 -6.87 -16.44
C CYS A 138 6.02 -6.15 -15.40
N LYS A 139 7.15 -6.75 -15.01
CA LYS A 139 8.07 -6.22 -14.01
C LYS A 139 8.71 -4.90 -14.44
N PRO A 140 9.18 -4.05 -13.49
CA PRO A 140 9.90 -2.81 -13.82
C PRO A 140 11.11 -3.05 -14.71
N LEU A 141 11.95 -3.99 -14.29
CA LEU A 141 13.12 -4.48 -15.04
C LEU A 141 12.85 -5.91 -15.54
N ASN A 142 13.32 -6.23 -16.74
CA ASN A 142 13.22 -7.56 -17.35
C ASN A 142 11.79 -8.15 -17.31
N PRO A 143 10.80 -7.52 -17.97
CA PRO A 143 9.44 -8.03 -18.01
C PRO A 143 9.38 -9.38 -18.74
N LEU A 144 8.55 -10.30 -18.23
CA LEU A 144 8.35 -11.64 -18.79
C LEU A 144 7.35 -11.58 -19.97
N CYS A 145 7.70 -10.87 -21.04
CA CYS A 145 6.79 -10.56 -22.14
C CYS A 145 6.22 -11.78 -22.83
N LEU A 146 7.01 -12.84 -23.01
CA LEU A 146 6.55 -14.08 -23.69
C LEU A 146 5.46 -14.82 -22.91
N GLN A 147 5.36 -14.59 -21.58
CA GLN A 147 4.31 -15.13 -20.73
C GLN A 147 3.10 -14.19 -20.60
N CYS A 148 3.15 -13.00 -21.24
CA CYS A 148 2.13 -11.98 -21.04
C CYS A 148 0.87 -12.24 -21.88
N PRO A 149 -0.31 -12.40 -21.27
CA PRO A 149 -1.54 -12.69 -22.01
C PRO A 149 -1.99 -11.54 -22.94
N ILE A 150 -1.51 -10.32 -22.69
CA ILE A 150 -1.82 -9.13 -23.51
C ILE A 150 -0.67 -8.71 -24.43
N LEU A 151 0.30 -9.61 -24.67
CA LEU A 151 1.50 -9.34 -25.50
C LEU A 151 1.16 -8.79 -26.88
N LYS A 152 0.20 -9.41 -27.56
CA LYS A 152 -0.22 -9.04 -28.93
C LYS A 152 -0.66 -7.57 -29.04
N ASN A 153 -1.18 -7.02 -27.97
CA ASN A 153 -1.70 -5.65 -27.93
C ASN A 153 -0.69 -4.64 -27.34
N CYS A 154 0.49 -5.11 -26.90
CA CYS A 154 1.47 -4.27 -26.24
C CYS A 154 2.31 -3.48 -27.25
N LYS A 155 2.09 -2.17 -27.32
CA LYS A 155 2.83 -1.29 -28.25
C LYS A 155 4.32 -1.17 -27.87
N SER A 156 4.69 -1.18 -26.58
CA SER A 156 6.09 -1.17 -26.15
C SER A 156 6.83 -2.42 -26.57
N TYR A 157 6.19 -3.59 -26.54
CA TYR A 157 6.79 -4.83 -27.02
C TYR A 157 7.06 -4.78 -28.53
N LYS A 158 6.06 -4.33 -29.32
CA LYS A 158 6.20 -4.18 -30.78
C LYS A 158 7.31 -3.23 -31.18
N LYS A 159 7.59 -2.21 -30.35
CA LYS A 159 8.65 -1.22 -30.56
C LYS A 159 9.97 -1.56 -29.90
N ASN A 160 10.03 -2.69 -29.17
CA ASN A 160 11.16 -3.08 -28.33
C ASN A 160 11.66 -1.96 -27.42
N ASP A 161 10.72 -1.17 -26.84
CA ASP A 161 11.03 -0.01 -26.00
C ASP A 161 10.18 -0.05 -24.73
N PHE A 162 10.83 -0.38 -23.60
CA PHE A 162 10.21 -0.52 -22.29
C PHE A 162 10.57 0.63 -21.33
N GLU A 163 11.34 1.62 -21.77
CA GLU A 163 11.75 2.71 -20.91
C GLU A 163 10.56 3.52 -20.41
N ILE A 164 10.44 3.59 -19.08
CA ILE A 164 9.55 4.51 -18.40
C ILE A 164 10.45 5.52 -17.70
N LYS A 165 10.59 6.72 -18.26
CA LYS A 165 11.34 7.81 -17.62
C LYS A 165 10.72 8.12 -16.25
N SER A 166 11.28 7.55 -15.19
CA SER A 166 10.95 7.92 -13.82
C SER A 166 11.91 9.02 -13.38
N LYS A 167 11.41 10.16 -12.98
CA LYS A 167 12.21 11.11 -12.22
C LYS A 167 12.43 10.51 -10.82
N ASN A 168 13.53 9.79 -10.64
CA ASN A 168 13.93 9.35 -9.30
C ASN A 168 14.30 10.61 -8.51
N LYS A 169 13.42 11.05 -7.64
CA LYS A 169 13.79 12.02 -6.62
C LYS A 169 14.77 11.32 -5.66
N PRO A 170 15.92 11.94 -5.35
CA PRO A 170 16.84 11.35 -4.38
C PRO A 170 16.10 11.09 -3.07
N LYS A 171 16.23 9.89 -2.55
CA LYS A 171 15.63 9.52 -1.25
C LYS A 171 16.38 10.29 -0.17
N LYS A 172 15.64 11.05 0.65
CA LYS A 172 16.20 11.67 1.85
C LYS A 172 16.50 10.56 2.86
N VAL A 173 17.78 10.35 3.16
CA VAL A 173 18.23 9.45 4.24
C VAL A 173 18.18 10.22 5.55
N LYS A 174 17.61 9.59 6.57
CA LYS A 174 17.57 10.10 7.94
C LYS A 174 18.36 9.16 8.83
N TYR A 175 19.07 9.70 9.77
CA TYR A 175 19.92 8.98 10.72
C TYR A 175 19.29 9.08 12.10
N PHE A 176 19.29 7.97 12.84
CA PHE A 176 18.75 7.90 14.19
C PHE A 176 19.75 7.23 15.11
N GLU A 177 19.87 7.74 16.33
CA GLU A 177 20.54 7.12 17.44
C GLU A 177 19.48 6.49 18.35
N ALA A 178 19.59 5.18 18.61
CA ALA A 178 18.70 4.47 19.51
C ALA A 178 19.43 4.16 20.83
N ASN A 179 18.82 4.50 21.95
CA ASN A 179 19.34 4.20 23.27
C ASN A 179 18.69 2.92 23.80
N ILE A 180 19.50 1.90 24.06
CA ILE A 180 19.03 0.61 24.57
C ILE A 180 19.31 0.57 26.07
N TYR A 181 18.24 0.68 26.86
CA TYR A 181 18.32 0.53 28.33
C TYR A 181 17.86 -0.89 28.67
N GLN A 182 18.74 -1.63 29.34
CA GLN A 182 18.51 -3.00 29.76
C GLN A 182 18.70 -3.12 31.27
N ASN A 183 17.77 -3.78 31.93
CA ASN A 183 17.91 -4.23 33.31
C ASN A 183 17.56 -5.71 33.36
N GLU A 184 18.53 -6.56 33.72
CA GLU A 184 18.43 -8.03 33.62
C GLU A 184 17.99 -8.46 32.19
N ASN A 185 16.83 -9.14 32.06
CA ASN A 185 16.24 -9.57 30.78
C ASN A 185 15.13 -8.63 30.29
N LYS A 186 15.03 -7.40 30.82
CA LYS A 186 14.01 -6.42 30.44
C LYS A 186 14.61 -5.25 29.70
N TYR A 187 13.89 -4.73 28.73
CA TYR A 187 14.29 -3.56 27.94
C TYR A 187 13.28 -2.44 28.12
N LEU A 188 13.78 -1.19 28.21
CA LEU A 188 12.92 -0.01 28.19
C LEU A 188 12.44 0.23 26.75
N LEU A 189 11.12 0.18 26.56
CA LEU A 189 10.48 0.56 25.30
C LEU A 189 9.52 1.70 25.56
N ILE A 190 9.44 2.63 24.61
CA ILE A 190 8.50 3.76 24.63
C ILE A 190 7.54 3.67 23.45
N LYS A 191 6.33 4.18 23.62
CA LYS A 191 5.37 4.27 22.50
C LYS A 191 5.83 5.37 21.54
N ASN A 192 5.97 5.02 20.26
CA ASN A 192 6.37 5.98 19.24
C ASN A 192 5.17 6.84 18.80
N ASP A 193 5.07 8.02 19.33
CA ASP A 193 4.14 9.08 18.89
C ASP A 193 4.81 10.14 18.00
N LYS A 194 6.14 10.21 18.02
CA LYS A 194 7.00 11.23 17.41
C LYS A 194 7.29 10.98 15.93
N PHE A 195 7.69 9.75 15.58
CA PHE A 195 8.17 9.43 14.23
C PHE A 195 7.06 8.84 13.35
N LYS A 196 7.08 9.17 12.05
CA LYS A 196 6.11 8.62 11.09
C LYS A 196 6.28 7.13 10.83
N PHE A 197 7.54 6.61 10.90
CA PHE A 197 7.79 5.17 10.82
C PHE A 197 7.49 4.51 12.16
N LEU A 198 7.04 3.26 12.16
CA LEU A 198 6.66 2.49 13.34
C LEU A 198 5.74 3.24 14.32
N LYS A 199 4.92 4.15 13.82
CA LYS A 199 4.02 4.99 14.63
C LYS A 199 3.07 4.12 15.47
N ASN A 200 2.90 4.46 16.73
CA ASN A 200 2.11 3.75 17.74
C ASN A 200 2.67 2.38 18.18
N LEU A 201 3.84 1.96 17.69
CA LEU A 201 4.53 0.77 18.21
C LEU A 201 5.45 1.12 19.37
N LEU A 202 5.80 0.10 20.15
CA LEU A 202 6.86 0.20 21.15
C LEU A 202 8.21 0.16 20.44
N ILE A 203 9.06 1.12 20.71
CA ILE A 203 10.41 1.26 20.13
C ILE A 203 11.40 1.58 21.24
N PHE A 204 12.68 1.34 21.01
CA PHE A 204 13.73 1.91 21.87
C PHE A 204 13.68 3.43 21.82
N PRO A 205 13.97 4.13 22.95
CA PRO A 205 14.14 5.58 22.92
C PRO A 205 15.14 6.00 21.87
N MET A 206 14.73 6.90 20.96
CA MET A 206 15.62 7.33 19.86
C MET A 206 15.45 8.81 19.53
N LYS A 207 16.50 9.39 18.95
CA LYS A 207 16.52 10.76 18.43
C LYS A 207 17.07 10.80 17.00
N GLU A 208 16.56 11.73 16.18
CA GLU A 208 17.12 12.01 14.86
C GLU A 208 18.45 12.76 15.01
N ILE A 209 19.49 12.29 14.33
CA ILE A 209 20.85 12.88 14.38
C ILE A 209 21.28 13.34 12.97
N LYS A 210 22.30 14.22 12.93
CA LYS A 210 22.92 14.63 11.66
C LYS A 210 23.86 13.53 11.14
N LYS A 211 24.05 13.47 9.82
CA LYS A 211 24.93 12.48 9.16
C LYS A 211 26.35 12.43 9.76
N ASN A 212 26.93 13.58 10.09
CA ASN A 212 28.28 13.66 10.67
C ASN A 212 28.36 13.02 12.06
N MET A 213 27.27 13.04 12.83
CA MET A 213 27.23 12.41 14.15
C MET A 213 27.07 10.89 14.05
N PHE A 214 26.49 10.38 12.97
CA PHE A 214 26.32 8.94 12.74
C PHE A 214 27.67 8.20 12.64
N ASN A 215 28.67 8.81 12.04
CA ASN A 215 30.02 8.23 11.90
C ASN A 215 30.84 8.27 13.20
N MET A 216 30.37 8.98 14.23
CA MET A 216 31.04 9.12 15.53
C MET A 216 30.42 8.25 16.65
N SER A 217 29.29 7.55 16.36
CA SER A 217 28.61 6.76 17.36
C SER A 217 29.35 5.45 17.60
N THR A 218 30.12 5.42 18.70
CA THR A 218 30.65 4.17 19.27
C THR A 218 29.55 3.48 20.06
N ASN A 219 29.42 2.15 19.93
CA ASN A 219 28.56 1.31 20.76
C ASN A 219 29.02 1.42 22.25
N LYS A 220 28.43 2.31 23.03
CA LYS A 220 28.60 2.36 24.48
C LYS A 220 27.48 1.55 25.13
N LYS A 221 27.85 0.43 25.75
CA LYS A 221 26.99 -0.23 26.74
C LYS A 221 27.01 0.59 28.03
N ILE A 222 25.89 1.15 28.44
CA ILE A 222 25.71 1.78 29.74
C ILE A 222 24.80 0.85 30.54
N ASN A 223 25.36 0.17 31.54
CA ASN A 223 24.57 -0.57 32.52
C ASN A 223 24.00 0.44 33.52
N ILE A 224 22.70 0.55 33.57
CA ILE A 224 22.00 1.32 34.60
C ILE A 224 21.77 0.36 35.76
N LYS A 225 22.38 0.69 36.91
CA LYS A 225 22.16 0.02 38.20
C LYS A 225 20.77 0.38 38.74
#